data_176cdffb671249073a6b5f14dfdac3b7
#
_entry.id   176cdffb671249073a6b5f14dfdac3b7
#
_cell.length_a   1.000
_cell.length_b   1.000
_cell.length_c   1.000
_cell.angle_alpha   90.00
_cell.angle_beta   90.00
_cell.angle_gamma   90.00
#
_symmetry.space_group_name_H-M   'P 1'
#
loop_
_entity.id
_entity.type
_entity.pdbx_description
1 polymer ?
#
loop_
_entity_poly.entity_id
_entity_poly.type
_entity_poly.pdbx_seq_one_letter_code
_entity_poly.pdbx_strand_id
1 'polypeptide(L)'
;FVGPAGQLLTKMIQAMGLARADVYIGNIMNWRPQMPAVEGRDQVGNRPPTEEEMRYCLPFLRAQIDVVNPQLLVALGSTAAQGLLGFRSFKALGDVRGRWHDFGGKPLMVTYHPSYILREPTNRKKRLIWEDLLKVMERGELPVSERQRGYFLDK
;
A
#
# COMPACT_ATOMS: atom_id res chain seq x y z
N PHE A 1 -0.42 10.19 4.50
CA PHE A 1 0.71 10.14 3.53
C PHE A 1 1.20 11.54 3.12
N VAL A 2 1.73 12.32 4.08
CA VAL A 2 2.28 13.66 3.79
C VAL A 2 3.80 13.74 4.01
N GLY A 3 4.40 12.76 4.68
CA GLY A 3 5.85 12.68 4.90
C GLY A 3 6.61 12.12 3.70
N PRO A 4 7.88 11.68 3.89
CA PRO A 4 8.71 11.15 2.80
C PRO A 4 8.07 9.96 2.08
N ALA A 5 7.41 9.05 2.81
CA ALA A 5 6.71 7.92 2.20
C ALA A 5 5.53 8.38 1.35
N GLY A 6 4.80 9.41 1.79
CA GLY A 6 3.70 10.00 1.01
C GLY A 6 4.18 10.70 -0.24
N GLN A 7 5.31 11.39 -0.16
CA GLN A 7 5.93 12.03 -1.34
C GLN A 7 6.37 10.98 -2.37
N LEU A 8 6.96 9.88 -1.90
CA LEU A 8 7.34 8.79 -2.79
C LEU A 8 6.13 8.13 -3.42
N LEU A 9 5.06 7.91 -2.65
CA LEU A 9 3.81 7.37 -3.19
C LEU A 9 3.23 8.27 -4.28
N THR A 10 3.27 9.59 -4.10
CA THR A 10 2.84 10.55 -5.12
C THR A 10 3.65 10.38 -6.41
N LYS A 11 4.98 10.22 -6.29
CA LYS A 11 5.84 9.98 -7.46
C LYS A 11 5.50 8.67 -8.16
N MET A 12 5.21 7.63 -7.39
CA MET A 12 4.79 6.32 -7.92
C MET A 12 3.48 6.44 -8.72
N ILE A 13 2.51 7.15 -8.18
CA ILE A 13 1.22 7.41 -8.84
C ILE A 13 1.44 8.19 -10.14
N GLN A 14 2.29 9.21 -10.11
CA GLN A 14 2.63 10.00 -11.30
C GLN A 14 3.34 9.15 -12.36
N ALA A 15 4.21 8.23 -11.94
CA ALA A 15 4.90 7.32 -12.84
C ALA A 15 3.93 6.36 -13.55
N MET A 16 2.78 6.09 -12.94
CA MET A 16 1.70 5.31 -13.56
C MET A 16 0.87 6.13 -14.57
N GLY A 17 1.13 7.42 -14.67
CA GLY A 17 0.35 8.31 -15.53
C GLY A 17 -0.90 8.89 -14.86
N LEU A 18 -0.97 8.80 -13.54
CA LEU A 18 -2.10 9.31 -12.75
C LEU A 18 -1.68 10.51 -11.91
N ALA A 19 -2.63 11.37 -11.58
CA ALA A 19 -2.43 12.41 -10.57
C ALA A 19 -2.89 11.89 -9.20
N ARG A 20 -2.38 12.50 -8.13
CA ARG A 20 -2.80 12.18 -6.77
C ARG A 20 -4.33 12.28 -6.61
N ALA A 21 -4.97 13.22 -7.31
CA ALA A 21 -6.42 13.42 -7.26
C ALA A 21 -7.21 12.31 -7.96
N ASP A 22 -6.56 11.49 -8.80
CA ASP A 22 -7.21 10.39 -9.51
C ASP A 22 -7.39 9.15 -8.65
N VAL A 23 -6.77 9.11 -7.47
CA VAL A 23 -6.79 7.96 -6.57
C VAL A 23 -7.28 8.37 -5.19
N TYR A 24 -7.91 7.44 -4.50
CA TYR A 24 -8.29 7.59 -3.09
C TYR A 24 -7.29 6.85 -2.22
N ILE A 25 -6.77 7.51 -1.21
CA ILE A 25 -5.82 6.92 -0.27
C ILE A 25 -6.49 6.82 1.09
N GLY A 26 -6.69 5.60 1.55
CA GLY A 26 -7.25 5.31 2.86
C GLY A 26 -6.23 4.61 3.74
N ASN A 27 -6.58 4.44 5.00
CA ASN A 27 -5.75 3.75 5.99
C ASN A 27 -6.56 2.69 6.71
N ILE A 28 -5.91 1.58 7.05
CA ILE A 28 -6.51 0.55 7.92
C ILE A 28 -6.81 1.13 9.30
N MET A 29 -5.90 1.98 9.83
CA MET A 29 -6.07 2.63 11.12
C MET A 29 -6.49 4.08 10.94
N ASN A 30 -7.52 4.51 11.68
CA ASN A 30 -7.96 5.91 11.70
C ASN A 30 -7.04 6.80 12.56
N TRP A 31 -6.25 6.19 13.41
CA TRP A 31 -5.30 6.88 14.28
C TRP A 31 -4.02 6.06 14.43
N ARG A 32 -2.97 6.73 14.85
CA ARG A 32 -1.68 6.09 15.10
C ARG A 32 -1.79 5.21 16.36
N PRO A 33 -1.38 3.92 16.31
CA PRO A 33 -1.32 3.08 17.49
C PRO A 33 -0.45 3.71 18.57
N GLN A 34 -0.91 3.66 19.83
CA GLN A 34 -0.17 4.22 20.95
C GLN A 34 1.04 3.36 21.30
N MET A 35 2.16 4.02 21.54
CA MET A 35 3.37 3.40 22.06
C MET A 35 3.43 3.60 23.57
N PRO A 36 4.09 2.70 24.33
CA PRO A 36 4.34 2.93 25.74
C PRO A 36 5.05 4.27 25.94
N ALA A 37 4.47 5.13 26.79
CA ALA A 37 5.07 6.42 27.10
C ALA A 37 6.28 6.21 28.01
N VAL A 38 7.41 6.87 27.70
CA VAL A 38 8.53 6.99 28.60
C VAL A 38 8.37 8.31 29.34
N GLU A 39 8.47 8.28 30.66
CA GLU A 39 8.29 9.47 31.50
C GLU A 39 9.18 10.62 31.03
N GLY A 40 8.58 11.79 30.79
CA GLY A 40 9.27 12.98 30.35
C GLY A 40 9.62 13.01 28.85
N ARG A 41 9.09 12.08 28.05
CA ARG A 41 9.32 12.04 26.58
C ARG A 41 8.01 11.90 25.82
N ASP A 42 7.98 12.53 24.66
CA ASP A 42 6.88 12.33 23.71
C ASP A 42 6.93 10.93 23.09
N GLN A 43 5.79 10.48 22.61
CA GLN A 43 5.72 9.21 21.90
C GLN A 43 6.57 9.26 20.63
N VAL A 44 7.50 8.33 20.48
CA VAL A 44 8.41 8.23 19.35
C VAL A 44 8.24 6.88 18.66
N GLY A 45 8.23 6.88 17.32
CA GLY A 45 8.14 5.67 16.51
C GLY A 45 6.72 5.16 16.34
N ASN A 46 6.62 4.05 15.67
CA ASN A 46 5.35 3.38 15.37
C ASN A 46 5.49 1.90 15.71
N ARG A 47 4.40 1.29 16.12
CA ARG A 47 4.28 -0.16 16.19
C ARG A 47 3.21 -0.64 15.21
N PRO A 48 3.27 -1.92 14.78
CA PRO A 48 2.16 -2.49 14.02
C PRO A 48 0.87 -2.50 14.87
N PRO A 49 -0.29 -2.26 14.26
CA PRO A 49 -1.55 -2.40 14.99
C PRO A 49 -1.82 -3.87 15.34
N THR A 50 -2.54 -4.09 16.43
CA THR A 50 -3.02 -5.43 16.79
C THR A 50 -4.21 -5.81 15.92
N GLU A 51 -4.53 -7.10 15.90
CA GLU A 51 -5.73 -7.60 15.22
C GLU A 51 -6.99 -6.91 15.72
N GLU A 52 -7.11 -6.72 17.03
CA GLU A 52 -8.26 -6.08 17.65
C GLU A 52 -8.39 -4.62 17.20
N GLU A 53 -7.27 -3.88 17.17
CA GLU A 53 -7.24 -2.50 16.69
C GLU A 53 -7.68 -2.43 15.21
N MET A 54 -7.19 -3.34 14.37
CA MET A 54 -7.58 -3.38 12.96
C MET A 54 -9.05 -3.75 12.78
N ARG A 55 -9.56 -4.68 13.55
CA ARG A 55 -10.98 -5.07 13.51
C ARG A 55 -11.88 -3.92 13.89
N TYR A 56 -11.47 -3.10 14.84
CA TYR A 56 -12.22 -1.91 15.24
C TYR A 56 -12.27 -0.87 14.11
N CYS A 57 -11.18 -0.66 13.40
CA CYS A 57 -11.07 0.36 12.37
C CYS A 57 -11.57 -0.10 10.98
N LEU A 58 -11.51 -1.39 10.69
CA LEU A 58 -11.83 -1.91 9.37
C LEU A 58 -13.24 -1.55 8.86
N PRO A 59 -14.31 -1.55 9.69
CA PRO A 59 -15.63 -1.13 9.21
C PRO A 59 -15.66 0.29 8.65
N PHE A 60 -14.87 1.20 9.18
CA PHE A 60 -14.77 2.57 8.68
C PHE A 60 -14.13 2.58 7.28
N LEU A 61 -13.06 1.82 7.09
CA LEU A 61 -12.43 1.69 5.78
C LEU A 61 -13.37 1.03 4.76
N ARG A 62 -14.10 0.00 5.16
CA ARG A 62 -15.09 -0.65 4.30
C ARG A 62 -16.15 0.32 3.84
N ALA A 63 -16.64 1.17 4.75
CA ALA A 63 -17.62 2.21 4.42
C ALA A 63 -17.04 3.21 3.40
N GLN A 64 -15.77 3.61 3.56
CA GLN A 64 -15.08 4.48 2.61
C GLN A 64 -14.97 3.82 1.24
N ILE A 65 -14.61 2.55 1.18
CA ILE A 65 -14.51 1.79 -0.06
C ILE A 65 -15.87 1.71 -0.77
N ASP A 66 -16.95 1.49 -0.03
CA ASP A 66 -18.30 1.43 -0.58
C ASP A 66 -18.70 2.77 -1.20
N VAL A 67 -18.39 3.88 -0.53
CA VAL A 67 -18.70 5.23 -1.03
C VAL A 67 -17.87 5.58 -2.26
N VAL A 68 -16.57 5.33 -2.22
CA VAL A 68 -15.65 5.62 -3.33
C VAL A 68 -15.92 4.69 -4.51
N ASN A 69 -16.27 3.44 -4.23
CA ASN A 69 -16.54 2.40 -5.22
C ASN A 69 -15.43 2.27 -6.27
N PRO A 70 -14.19 2.01 -5.86
CA PRO A 70 -13.08 1.92 -6.81
C PRO A 70 -13.18 0.68 -7.68
N GLN A 71 -12.56 0.72 -8.86
CA GLN A 71 -12.48 -0.43 -9.75
C GLN A 71 -11.57 -1.52 -9.20
N LEU A 72 -10.50 -1.11 -8.52
CA LEU A 72 -9.54 -2.02 -7.91
C LEU A 72 -8.90 -1.38 -6.69
N LEU A 73 -8.26 -2.21 -5.88
CA LEU A 73 -7.60 -1.81 -4.64
C LEU A 73 -6.13 -2.18 -4.69
N VAL A 74 -5.29 -1.38 -4.04
CA VAL A 74 -3.87 -1.69 -3.83
C VAL A 74 -3.57 -1.59 -2.34
N ALA A 75 -3.13 -2.70 -1.75
CA ALA A 75 -2.68 -2.73 -0.36
C ALA A 75 -1.17 -2.49 -0.30
N LEU A 76 -0.77 -1.45 0.42
CA LEU A 76 0.63 -1.06 0.56
C LEU A 76 1.16 -1.55 1.91
N GLY A 77 1.91 -2.64 1.87
CA GLY A 77 2.60 -3.18 3.03
C GLY A 77 1.80 -4.21 3.82
N SER A 78 2.45 -4.81 4.82
CA SER A 78 1.89 -5.91 5.60
C SER A 78 0.63 -5.55 6.38
N THR A 79 0.60 -4.36 6.99
CA THR A 79 -0.55 -3.93 7.79
C THR A 79 -1.81 -3.82 6.94
N ALA A 80 -1.72 -3.17 5.79
CA ALA A 80 -2.84 -3.06 4.87
C ALA A 80 -3.28 -4.43 4.35
N ALA A 81 -2.31 -5.28 3.99
CA ALA A 81 -2.59 -6.62 3.50
C ALA A 81 -3.28 -7.48 4.56
N GLN A 82 -2.81 -7.44 5.81
CA GLN A 82 -3.44 -8.16 6.92
C GLN A 82 -4.87 -7.70 7.17
N GLY A 83 -5.10 -6.39 7.13
CA GLY A 83 -6.44 -5.84 7.33
C GLY A 83 -7.42 -6.25 6.24
N LEU A 84 -6.98 -6.30 4.99
CA LEU A 84 -7.85 -6.57 3.84
C LEU A 84 -7.97 -8.07 3.52
N LEU A 85 -6.90 -8.85 3.69
CA LEU A 85 -6.91 -10.28 3.43
C LEU A 85 -7.29 -11.12 4.65
N GLY A 86 -7.13 -10.58 5.85
CA GLY A 86 -7.34 -11.27 7.10
C GLY A 86 -6.05 -11.40 7.89
N PHE A 87 -6.14 -11.14 9.17
CA PHE A 87 -5.03 -11.31 10.09
C PHE A 87 -4.65 -12.79 10.14
N ARG A 88 -3.40 -13.13 9.98
CA ARG A 88 -2.89 -14.51 9.92
C ARG A 88 -3.17 -15.25 8.60
N SER A 89 -3.65 -14.58 7.57
CA SER A 89 -3.87 -15.22 6.27
C SER A 89 -2.56 -15.52 5.53
N PHE A 90 -1.46 -14.89 5.93
CA PHE A 90 -0.13 -15.11 5.37
C PHE A 90 0.94 -14.87 6.45
N LYS A 91 2.13 -15.44 6.25
CA LYS A 91 3.27 -15.26 7.18
C LYS A 91 4.13 -14.07 6.81
N ALA A 92 4.49 -13.95 5.54
CA ALA A 92 5.35 -12.90 5.03
C ALA A 92 4.69 -12.22 3.84
N LEU A 93 4.93 -10.92 3.69
CA LEU A 93 4.36 -10.13 2.60
C LEU A 93 4.75 -10.70 1.24
N GLY A 94 5.95 -11.26 1.11
CA GLY A 94 6.39 -11.91 -0.11
C GLY A 94 5.51 -13.05 -0.60
N ASP A 95 4.74 -13.66 0.30
CA ASP A 95 3.84 -14.77 -0.05
C ASP A 95 2.61 -14.28 -0.83
N VAL A 96 2.22 -13.02 -0.64
CA VAL A 96 0.98 -12.47 -1.19
C VAL A 96 1.20 -11.28 -2.12
N ARG A 97 2.39 -10.65 -2.10
CA ARG A 97 2.67 -9.51 -2.96
C ARG A 97 2.72 -9.90 -4.44
N GLY A 98 2.35 -8.96 -5.29
CA GLY A 98 2.43 -9.16 -6.74
C GLY A 98 1.37 -10.10 -7.31
N ARG A 99 0.39 -10.47 -6.50
CA ARG A 99 -0.71 -11.36 -6.89
C ARG A 99 -2.04 -10.65 -6.71
N TRP A 100 -2.99 -11.01 -7.55
CA TRP A 100 -4.35 -10.53 -7.42
C TRP A 100 -5.11 -11.35 -6.37
N HIS A 101 -5.82 -10.63 -5.51
CA HIS A 101 -6.72 -11.18 -4.50
C HIS A 101 -8.11 -10.58 -4.68
N ASP A 102 -9.07 -11.05 -3.93
CA ASP A 102 -10.44 -10.53 -3.94
C ASP A 102 -10.78 -9.86 -2.61
N PHE A 103 -11.36 -8.68 -2.69
CA PHE A 103 -11.92 -7.99 -1.52
C PHE A 103 -13.33 -7.50 -1.86
N GLY A 104 -14.33 -8.22 -1.35
CA GLY A 104 -15.72 -7.86 -1.59
C GLY A 104 -16.12 -7.80 -3.06
N GLY A 105 -15.53 -8.67 -3.89
CA GLY A 105 -15.77 -8.70 -5.33
C GLY A 105 -14.87 -7.76 -6.14
N LYS A 106 -13.97 -7.01 -5.50
CA LYS A 106 -13.04 -6.10 -6.17
C LYS A 106 -11.64 -6.70 -6.24
N PRO A 107 -10.92 -6.55 -7.39
CA PRO A 107 -9.53 -6.99 -7.47
C PRO A 107 -8.65 -6.21 -6.49
N LEU A 108 -7.83 -6.93 -5.76
CA LEU A 108 -6.90 -6.37 -4.77
C LEU A 108 -5.48 -6.80 -5.10
N MET A 109 -4.60 -5.84 -5.34
CA MET A 109 -3.16 -6.07 -5.50
C MET A 109 -2.45 -5.76 -4.19
N VAL A 110 -1.50 -6.59 -3.83
CA VAL A 110 -0.64 -6.37 -2.65
C VAL A 110 0.77 -6.05 -3.13
N THR A 111 1.37 -5.01 -2.57
CA THR A 111 2.76 -4.66 -2.83
C THR A 111 3.42 -4.11 -1.57
N TYR A 112 4.72 -3.78 -1.65
CA TYR A 112 5.44 -3.22 -0.52
C TYR A 112 4.99 -1.79 -0.23
N HIS A 113 5.10 -1.39 1.04
CA HIS A 113 4.92 0.01 1.44
C HIS A 113 6.08 0.86 0.90
N PRO A 114 5.84 2.14 0.53
CA PRO A 114 6.92 3.01 0.06
C PRO A 114 8.11 3.13 1.01
N SER A 115 7.91 3.00 2.32
CA SER A 115 8.99 3.00 3.31
C SER A 115 10.03 1.91 3.09
N TYR A 116 9.66 0.81 2.43
CA TYR A 116 10.58 -0.27 2.07
C TYR A 116 11.70 0.22 1.16
N ILE A 117 11.38 1.13 0.22
CA ILE A 117 12.37 1.75 -0.65
C ILE A 117 13.19 2.80 0.11
N LEU A 118 12.54 3.59 0.97
CA LEU A 118 13.19 4.70 1.67
C LEU A 118 14.35 4.23 2.56
N ARG A 119 14.25 3.02 3.14
CA ARG A 119 15.30 2.47 3.99
C ARG A 119 16.58 2.15 3.21
N GLU A 120 16.41 1.66 1.99
CA GLU A 120 17.52 1.28 1.13
C GLU A 120 17.05 1.37 -0.34
N PRO A 121 17.28 2.53 -1.00
CA PRO A 121 16.72 2.79 -2.33
C PRO A 121 17.55 2.12 -3.43
N THR A 122 17.44 0.82 -3.57
CA THR A 122 18.08 0.06 -4.66
C THR A 122 17.14 -0.08 -5.85
N ASN A 123 17.69 -0.22 -7.06
CA ASN A 123 16.88 -0.48 -8.25
C ASN A 123 16.11 -1.80 -8.14
N ARG A 124 16.69 -2.80 -7.50
CA ARG A 124 16.04 -4.09 -7.26
C ARG A 124 14.71 -3.91 -6.49
N LYS A 125 14.75 -3.16 -5.39
CA LYS A 125 13.54 -2.90 -4.58
C LYS A 125 12.51 -2.07 -5.34
N LYS A 126 12.98 -1.03 -6.03
CA LYS A 126 12.10 -0.20 -6.86
C LYS A 126 11.45 -1.02 -7.96
N ARG A 127 12.20 -1.94 -8.59
CA ARG A 127 11.65 -2.79 -9.65
C ARG A 127 10.57 -3.74 -9.12
N LEU A 128 10.75 -4.32 -7.92
CA LEU A 128 9.74 -5.20 -7.32
C LEU A 128 8.38 -4.48 -7.18
N ILE A 129 8.39 -3.28 -6.62
CA ILE A 129 7.16 -2.49 -6.49
C ILE A 129 6.63 -2.09 -7.86
N TRP A 130 7.52 -1.67 -8.76
CA TRP A 130 7.12 -1.24 -10.09
C TRP A 130 6.46 -2.37 -10.89
N GLU A 131 6.95 -3.58 -10.78
CA GLU A 131 6.30 -4.75 -11.41
C GLU A 131 4.88 -4.96 -10.91
N ASP A 132 4.66 -4.77 -9.62
CA ASP A 132 3.32 -4.86 -9.05
C ASP A 132 2.41 -3.75 -9.59
N LEU A 133 2.94 -2.52 -9.71
CA LEU A 133 2.20 -1.39 -10.25
C LEU A 133 1.93 -1.53 -11.76
N LEU A 134 2.83 -2.15 -12.52
CA LEU A 134 2.57 -2.46 -13.93
C LEU A 134 1.37 -3.39 -14.07
N LYS A 135 1.24 -4.38 -13.20
CA LYS A 135 0.07 -5.26 -13.17
C LYS A 135 -1.22 -4.49 -12.87
N VAL A 136 -1.14 -3.52 -11.94
CA VAL A 136 -2.26 -2.63 -11.63
C VAL A 136 -2.66 -1.80 -12.85
N MET A 137 -1.68 -1.23 -13.54
CA MET A 137 -1.94 -0.44 -14.77
C MET A 137 -2.63 -1.29 -15.83
N GLU A 138 -2.16 -2.50 -16.06
CA GLU A 138 -2.74 -3.42 -17.04
C GLU A 138 -4.17 -3.80 -16.65
N ARG A 139 -4.42 -4.14 -15.40
CA ARG A 139 -5.76 -4.50 -14.93
C ARG A 139 -6.73 -3.33 -14.99
N GLY A 140 -6.26 -2.12 -14.71
CA GLY A 140 -7.05 -0.89 -14.80
C GLY A 140 -7.17 -0.32 -16.19
N GLU A 141 -6.64 -1.02 -17.21
CA GLU A 141 -6.67 -0.59 -18.60
C GLU A 141 -6.00 0.76 -18.84
N LEU A 142 -4.97 1.08 -18.03
CA LEU A 142 -4.16 2.27 -18.20
C LEU A 142 -3.12 2.04 -19.31
N PRO A 143 -2.79 3.05 -20.11
CA PRO A 143 -1.76 2.91 -21.12
C PRO A 143 -0.39 2.68 -20.48
N VAL A 144 0.35 1.70 -20.98
CA VAL A 144 1.70 1.37 -20.50
C VAL A 144 2.67 1.53 -21.66
N SER A 145 3.59 2.48 -21.55
CA SER A 145 4.61 2.71 -22.57
C SER A 145 5.79 1.73 -22.43
N GLU A 146 6.58 1.58 -23.50
CA GLU A 146 7.82 0.79 -23.44
C GLU A 146 8.79 1.36 -22.39
N ARG A 147 8.85 2.67 -22.25
CA ARG A 147 9.66 3.34 -21.24
C ARG A 147 9.24 2.94 -19.84
N GLN A 148 7.94 2.91 -19.55
CA GLN A 148 7.40 2.49 -18.25
C GLN A 148 7.72 1.02 -17.98
N ARG A 149 7.64 0.15 -18.98
CA ARG A 149 7.98 -1.27 -18.82
C ARG A 149 9.44 -1.48 -18.44
N GLY A 150 10.32 -0.58 -18.86
CA GLY A 150 11.75 -0.67 -18.60
C GLY A 150 12.25 0.04 -17.35
N TYR A 151 11.41 0.69 -16.56
CA TYR A 151 11.85 1.38 -15.35
C TYR A 151 12.52 0.43 -14.36
N PHE A 152 13.66 0.85 -13.83
CA PHE A 152 14.41 0.16 -12.79
C PHE A 152 14.96 -1.22 -13.19
N LEU A 153 15.00 -1.51 -14.48
CA LEU A 153 15.74 -2.67 -14.97
C LEU A 153 17.24 -2.35 -14.97
N ASP A 154 18.03 -3.30 -14.50
CA ASP A 154 19.49 -3.21 -14.63
C ASP A 154 19.87 -3.40 -16.10
N LYS A 155 20.79 -2.57 -16.57
CA LYS A 155 21.28 -2.65 -17.93
C LYS A 155 22.37 -3.72 -18.06
#